data_c588b771899c208e755b277ee628df27
#
_entry.id   c588b771899c208e755b277ee628df27
#
_cell.length_a   1.000
_cell.length_b   1.000
_cell.length_c   1.000
_cell.angle_alpha   90.00
_cell.angle_beta   90.00
_cell.angle_gamma   90.00
#
_symmetry.space_group_name_H-M   'P 1'
#
loop_
_entity.id
_entity.type
_entity.pdbx_description
1 polymer ?
#
loop_
_entity_poly.entity_id
_entity_poly.type
_entity_poly.pdbx_seq_one_letter_code
_entity_poly.pdbx_strand_id
1 'polypeptide(L)'
;MPMKHYRSILASLALLLASAPTLAAGAQDYSRPLLPSGPDPWVIQRDGVYYYTSTSGDRIELRKTHDLRQLAQAEPVVAWRAPAEGPDSAAVWAPELHLIDGKWYLYFTAADARHNDDDHRHVFVLQNASADPTRGRWVERGMLKTERTGIDGTVFEHGGRRFFVYSAYVGDHSDLVIAPMTNPWTLGSPQVDIARPTYAWEMQGGRKILEAPEFLQGPDGKVFLSYSASACWSDDYALGLLQADGNADLLDPASWHKSPKPVFASSPEHHVYAPGHNGFFKGTDGRDWIIYHANGGPGWKCTPRRAPRIQPIGWTAEGMPDLGEPGAPPQDP
;
A
#
# COMPACT_ATOMS: atom_id res chain seq x y z
N MET A 1 36.25 51.10 -72.17
CA MET A 1 36.39 50.44 -70.83
C MET A 1 35.14 49.62 -70.61
N PRO A 2 35.22 48.31 -70.56
CA PRO A 2 34.02 47.47 -70.37
C PRO A 2 33.77 47.17 -68.89
N MET A 3 32.53 47.28 -68.44
CA MET A 3 32.05 46.94 -67.12
C MET A 3 31.93 45.39 -66.99
N LYS A 4 32.55 44.82 -65.96
CA LYS A 4 32.44 43.41 -65.58
C LYS A 4 31.17 43.19 -64.72
N HIS A 5 30.26 42.37 -65.19
CA HIS A 5 29.10 41.89 -64.39
C HIS A 5 29.54 40.71 -63.54
N TYR A 6 29.42 40.85 -62.20
CA TYR A 6 29.53 39.75 -61.27
C TYR A 6 28.15 39.08 -61.14
N ARG A 7 28.06 37.80 -61.48
CA ARG A 7 26.91 36.93 -61.17
C ARG A 7 27.11 36.30 -59.80
N SER A 8 26.27 36.67 -58.85
CA SER A 8 26.21 36.00 -57.55
C SER A 8 25.45 34.67 -57.68
N ILE A 9 26.05 33.59 -57.35
CA ILE A 9 25.43 32.27 -57.25
C ILE A 9 24.95 32.09 -55.81
N LEU A 10 23.64 32.11 -55.58
CA LEU A 10 23.02 31.75 -54.32
C LEU A 10 22.95 30.19 -54.25
N ALA A 11 23.75 29.58 -53.40
CA ALA A 11 23.63 28.15 -53.07
C ALA A 11 22.58 27.99 -51.98
N SER A 12 21.44 27.41 -52.33
CA SER A 12 20.42 27.02 -51.37
C SER A 12 20.81 25.75 -50.66
N LEU A 13 21.11 25.85 -49.37
CA LEU A 13 21.38 24.71 -48.50
C LEU A 13 20.03 24.14 -48.03
N ALA A 14 19.62 22.99 -48.59
CA ALA A 14 18.46 22.26 -48.11
C ALA A 14 18.84 21.45 -46.86
N LEU A 15 18.33 21.88 -45.68
CA LEU A 15 18.46 21.14 -44.43
C LEU A 15 17.49 19.95 -44.46
N LEU A 16 17.98 18.75 -44.68
CA LEU A 16 17.26 17.52 -44.47
C LEU A 16 17.12 17.26 -42.96
N LEU A 17 15.99 17.57 -42.39
CA LEU A 17 15.57 17.15 -41.06
C LEU A 17 15.31 15.64 -41.08
N ALA A 18 16.28 14.84 -40.64
CA ALA A 18 16.07 13.42 -40.39
C ALA A 18 15.21 13.28 -39.13
N SER A 19 13.93 12.96 -39.28
CA SER A 19 13.07 12.52 -38.18
C SER A 19 13.59 11.17 -37.66
N ALA A 20 14.20 11.17 -36.48
CA ALA A 20 14.51 9.93 -35.77
C ALA A 20 13.19 9.21 -35.44
N PRO A 21 13.09 7.89 -35.66
CA PRO A 21 11.92 7.15 -35.23
C PRO A 21 11.85 7.23 -33.69
N THR A 22 10.78 7.81 -33.17
CA THR A 22 10.39 7.67 -31.79
C THR A 22 10.07 6.18 -31.59
N LEU A 23 10.95 5.45 -30.94
CA LEU A 23 10.62 4.13 -30.40
C LEU A 23 9.42 4.34 -29.46
N ALA A 24 8.24 3.90 -29.90
CA ALA A 24 7.09 3.80 -29.02
C ALA A 24 7.53 2.95 -27.81
N ALA A 25 7.59 3.55 -26.64
CA ALA A 25 7.76 2.81 -25.40
C ALA A 25 6.62 1.78 -25.39
N GLY A 26 6.97 0.50 -25.42
CA GLY A 26 5.97 -0.58 -25.36
C GLY A 26 5.08 -0.33 -24.15
N ALA A 27 3.75 -0.52 -24.32
CA ALA A 27 2.79 -0.36 -23.23
C ALA A 27 3.28 -1.12 -22.00
N GLN A 28 3.29 -0.46 -20.86
CA GLN A 28 3.74 -1.05 -19.61
C GLN A 28 2.76 -2.14 -19.20
N ASP A 29 3.26 -3.35 -18.93
CA ASP A 29 2.47 -4.47 -18.45
C ASP A 29 2.38 -4.40 -16.90
N TYR A 30 1.25 -3.90 -16.41
CA TYR A 30 0.96 -3.78 -14.98
C TYR A 30 0.47 -5.08 -14.34
N SER A 31 0.19 -6.12 -15.12
CA SER A 31 -0.17 -7.45 -14.59
C SER A 31 1.04 -8.20 -14.04
N ARG A 32 2.27 -7.82 -14.44
CA ARG A 32 3.50 -8.49 -14.02
C ARG A 32 3.84 -8.20 -12.56
N PRO A 33 4.10 -9.23 -11.75
CA PRO A 33 4.54 -9.02 -10.37
C PRO A 33 5.97 -8.45 -10.30
N LEU A 34 6.24 -7.66 -9.27
CA LEU A 34 7.57 -7.13 -8.96
C LEU A 34 8.52 -8.20 -8.41
N LEU A 35 7.96 -9.15 -7.66
CA LEU A 35 8.65 -10.29 -7.04
C LEU A 35 7.78 -11.54 -7.21
N PRO A 36 8.35 -12.75 -7.19
CA PRO A 36 7.58 -13.99 -7.25
C PRO A 36 6.77 -14.26 -5.97
N SER A 37 7.11 -13.59 -4.87
CA SER A 37 6.46 -13.66 -3.55
C SER A 37 6.65 -12.33 -2.85
N GLY A 38 5.64 -11.89 -2.11
CA GLY A 38 5.65 -10.65 -1.33
C GLY A 38 4.23 -10.35 -0.87
N PRO A 39 3.66 -11.19 0.03
CA PRO A 39 2.37 -10.92 0.63
C PRO A 39 2.40 -9.62 1.43
N ASP A 40 1.26 -8.93 1.48
CA ASP A 40 1.06 -7.76 2.33
C ASP A 40 2.14 -6.69 2.06
N PRO A 41 2.26 -6.22 0.79
CA PRO A 41 3.37 -5.38 0.36
C PRO A 41 3.14 -3.92 0.77
N TRP A 42 4.20 -3.27 1.19
CA TRP A 42 4.24 -1.84 1.50
C TRP A 42 5.34 -1.13 0.73
N VAL A 43 5.06 0.09 0.29
CA VAL A 43 6.05 0.98 -0.33
C VAL A 43 5.91 2.39 0.21
N ILE A 44 7.04 3.00 0.58
CA ILE A 44 7.15 4.43 0.77
C ILE A 44 8.26 5.00 -0.12
N GLN A 45 8.01 6.17 -0.70
CA GLN A 45 9.01 6.91 -1.49
C GLN A 45 9.54 8.09 -0.68
N ARG A 46 10.86 8.25 -0.64
CA ARG A 46 11.53 9.41 -0.04
C ARG A 46 12.75 9.81 -0.88
N ASP A 47 12.80 11.08 -1.29
CA ASP A 47 13.95 11.67 -1.98
C ASP A 47 14.41 10.86 -3.22
N GLY A 48 13.45 10.34 -4.01
CA GLY A 48 13.70 9.54 -5.21
C GLY A 48 14.08 8.09 -4.94
N VAL A 49 14.01 7.62 -3.71
CA VAL A 49 14.25 6.24 -3.29
C VAL A 49 12.94 5.61 -2.84
N TYR A 50 12.63 4.42 -3.34
CA TYR A 50 11.55 3.58 -2.86
C TYR A 50 12.08 2.59 -1.84
N TYR A 51 11.39 2.49 -0.72
CA TYR A 51 11.61 1.46 0.30
C TYR A 51 10.42 0.52 0.29
N TYR A 52 10.70 -0.77 0.18
CA TYR A 52 9.72 -1.84 0.08
C TYR A 52 9.88 -2.80 1.24
N THR A 53 8.77 -3.29 1.76
CA THR A 53 8.69 -4.41 2.71
C THR A 53 7.46 -5.28 2.43
N SER A 54 7.45 -6.48 2.97
CA SER A 54 6.33 -7.43 2.88
C SER A 54 6.43 -8.48 3.98
N THR A 55 5.38 -9.25 4.19
CA THR A 55 5.35 -10.34 5.16
C THR A 55 6.42 -11.40 4.87
N SER A 56 7.21 -11.73 5.89
CA SER A 56 8.22 -12.81 5.89
C SER A 56 7.98 -13.87 6.96
N GLY A 57 7.11 -13.59 7.95
CA GLY A 57 6.69 -14.53 8.98
C GLY A 57 7.54 -14.59 10.25
N ASP A 58 8.85 -14.39 10.15
CA ASP A 58 9.81 -14.46 11.27
C ASP A 58 10.74 -13.24 11.37
N ARG A 59 10.63 -12.30 10.44
CA ARG A 59 11.49 -11.11 10.38
C ARG A 59 10.85 -10.02 9.53
N ILE A 60 11.47 -8.84 9.58
CA ILE A 60 11.15 -7.73 8.68
C ILE A 60 12.38 -7.46 7.81
N GLU A 61 12.18 -7.47 6.50
CA GLU A 61 13.18 -7.13 5.50
C GLU A 61 12.79 -5.83 4.79
N LEU A 62 13.77 -4.98 4.53
CA LEU A 62 13.63 -3.78 3.71
C LEU A 62 14.44 -3.93 2.43
N ARG A 63 13.85 -3.56 1.31
CA ARG A 63 14.57 -3.36 0.04
C ARG A 63 14.51 -1.90 -0.33
N LYS A 64 15.55 -1.36 -0.96
CA LYS A 64 15.55 -0.01 -1.51
C LYS A 64 15.98 0.00 -2.97
N THR A 65 15.30 0.82 -3.76
CA THR A 65 15.57 0.98 -5.19
C THR A 65 15.14 2.35 -5.67
N HIS A 66 15.68 2.81 -6.78
CA HIS A 66 15.21 4.00 -7.49
C HIS A 66 14.13 3.67 -8.55
N ASP A 67 13.94 2.39 -8.86
CA ASP A 67 12.91 1.91 -9.78
C ASP A 67 12.30 0.62 -9.23
N LEU A 68 11.00 0.65 -8.89
CA LEU A 68 10.29 -0.52 -8.35
C LEU A 68 10.26 -1.71 -9.32
N ARG A 69 10.38 -1.49 -10.64
CA ARG A 69 10.50 -2.57 -11.63
C ARG A 69 11.79 -3.37 -11.51
N GLN A 70 12.79 -2.79 -10.85
CA GLN A 70 14.07 -3.45 -10.53
C GLN A 70 14.13 -3.99 -9.10
N LEU A 71 12.99 -4.06 -8.39
CA LEU A 71 12.91 -4.49 -6.99
C LEU A 71 13.53 -5.88 -6.77
N ALA A 72 13.41 -6.79 -7.75
CA ALA A 72 14.00 -8.11 -7.67
C ALA A 72 15.55 -8.10 -7.63
N GLN A 73 16.17 -7.02 -8.08
CA GLN A 73 17.64 -6.85 -8.05
C GLN A 73 18.13 -6.15 -6.76
N ALA A 74 17.19 -5.57 -5.98
CA ALA A 74 17.52 -4.92 -4.73
C ALA A 74 17.74 -5.97 -3.63
N GLU A 75 18.92 -5.98 -3.03
CA GLU A 75 19.24 -6.90 -1.94
C GLU A 75 18.39 -6.58 -0.69
N PRO A 76 17.77 -7.58 -0.07
CA PRO A 76 17.03 -7.38 1.18
C PRO A 76 17.98 -7.14 2.34
N VAL A 77 17.63 -6.18 3.19
CA VAL A 77 18.31 -5.91 4.45
C VAL A 77 17.37 -6.27 5.59
N VAL A 78 17.80 -7.17 6.47
CA VAL A 78 17.03 -7.53 7.66
C VAL A 78 17.05 -6.35 8.62
N ALA A 79 15.88 -5.73 8.83
CA ALA A 79 15.68 -4.63 9.77
C ALA A 79 15.52 -5.17 11.21
N TRP A 80 14.78 -6.26 11.37
CA TRP A 80 14.49 -6.87 12.67
C TRP A 80 14.17 -8.36 12.49
N ARG A 81 14.43 -9.15 13.55
CA ARG A 81 14.07 -10.58 13.65
C ARG A 81 13.23 -10.82 14.88
N ALA A 82 12.22 -11.66 14.74
CA ALA A 82 11.43 -12.13 15.87
C ALA A 82 12.34 -12.80 16.91
N PRO A 83 12.16 -12.49 18.21
CA PRO A 83 12.85 -13.19 19.29
C PRO A 83 12.38 -14.64 19.37
N ALA A 84 13.15 -15.49 20.07
CA ALA A 84 12.78 -16.89 20.26
C ALA A 84 11.53 -17.08 21.12
N GLU A 85 11.24 -16.14 22.01
CA GLU A 85 10.12 -16.14 22.95
C GLU A 85 9.59 -14.71 23.12
N GLY A 86 8.34 -14.59 23.55
CA GLY A 86 7.71 -13.32 23.82
C GLY A 86 6.50 -13.06 22.91
N PRO A 87 5.80 -11.94 23.12
CA PRO A 87 4.53 -11.66 22.45
C PRO A 87 4.67 -11.37 20.95
N ASP A 88 5.89 -11.19 20.45
CA ASP A 88 6.25 -10.88 19.07
C ASP A 88 7.18 -11.94 18.43
N SER A 89 7.17 -13.16 18.98
CA SER A 89 8.08 -14.24 18.56
C SER A 89 7.63 -15.04 17.35
N ALA A 90 6.43 -14.76 16.81
CA ALA A 90 5.88 -15.44 15.62
C ALA A 90 4.89 -14.54 14.87
N ALA A 91 4.46 -15.01 13.69
CA ALA A 91 3.44 -14.35 12.88
C ALA A 91 3.77 -12.87 12.58
N VAL A 92 5.03 -12.61 12.19
CA VAL A 92 5.49 -11.28 11.79
C VAL A 92 4.90 -10.96 10.41
N TRP A 93 3.76 -10.24 10.41
CA TRP A 93 2.95 -9.98 9.23
C TRP A 93 2.79 -8.49 8.96
N ALA A 94 2.49 -8.17 7.71
CA ALA A 94 2.07 -6.85 7.24
C ALA A 94 2.91 -5.70 7.82
N PRO A 95 4.24 -5.68 7.62
CA PRO A 95 5.06 -4.57 8.08
C PRO A 95 4.84 -3.34 7.20
N GLU A 96 4.58 -2.20 7.82
CA GLU A 96 4.47 -0.89 7.19
C GLU A 96 5.58 0.05 7.65
N LEU A 97 6.26 0.69 6.72
CA LEU A 97 7.34 1.62 6.98
C LEU A 97 6.85 3.07 6.83
N HIS A 98 6.88 3.83 7.92
CA HIS A 98 6.44 5.22 7.97
C HIS A 98 7.58 6.15 8.38
N LEU A 99 7.62 7.36 7.79
CA LEU A 99 8.50 8.44 8.21
C LEU A 99 7.67 9.48 8.98
N ILE A 100 7.86 9.56 10.30
CA ILE A 100 7.10 10.43 11.19
C ILE A 100 8.07 11.27 12.01
N ASP A 101 7.90 12.59 12.01
CA ASP A 101 8.74 13.53 12.77
C ASP A 101 10.25 13.30 12.54
N GLY A 102 10.63 13.00 11.27
CA GLY A 102 12.03 12.77 10.86
C GLY A 102 12.64 11.45 11.32
N LYS A 103 11.85 10.51 11.81
CA LYS A 103 12.27 9.16 12.21
C LYS A 103 11.45 8.11 11.50
N TRP A 104 12.05 6.95 11.26
CA TRP A 104 11.38 5.81 10.66
C TRP A 104 10.71 4.96 11.73
N TYR A 105 9.53 4.48 11.40
CA TYR A 105 8.75 3.55 12.22
C TYR A 105 8.30 2.38 11.37
N LEU A 106 8.39 1.17 11.93
CA LEU A 106 7.78 -0.04 11.39
C LEU A 106 6.64 -0.43 12.31
N TYR A 107 5.45 -0.53 11.74
CA TYR A 107 4.28 -1.14 12.38
C TYR A 107 4.11 -2.52 11.78
N PHE A 108 3.86 -3.52 12.59
CA PHE A 108 3.69 -4.90 12.12
C PHE A 108 2.86 -5.71 13.09
N THR A 109 2.16 -6.71 12.58
CA THR A 109 1.46 -7.70 13.40
C THR A 109 2.45 -8.76 13.89
N ALA A 110 2.27 -9.21 15.13
CA ALA A 110 2.96 -10.40 15.64
C ALA A 110 2.14 -11.08 16.75
N ALA A 111 2.56 -12.30 17.11
CA ALA A 111 2.00 -13.10 18.19
C ALA A 111 3.09 -13.85 18.96
N ASP A 112 2.75 -14.36 20.13
CA ASP A 112 3.59 -15.34 20.85
C ASP A 112 3.58 -16.68 20.10
N ALA A 113 4.75 -17.25 19.84
CA ALA A 113 4.89 -18.53 19.14
C ALA A 113 4.12 -19.69 19.81
N ARG A 114 3.88 -19.61 21.12
CA ARG A 114 3.10 -20.59 21.89
C ARG A 114 1.59 -20.40 21.74
N HIS A 115 1.14 -19.22 21.30
CA HIS A 115 -0.24 -18.78 21.21
C HIS A 115 -0.44 -17.97 19.92
N ASN A 116 -0.30 -18.62 18.76
CA ASN A 116 -0.45 -17.96 17.46
C ASN A 116 -1.90 -18.09 16.96
N ASP A 117 -2.79 -17.39 17.62
CA ASP A 117 -4.23 -17.31 17.31
C ASP A 117 -4.73 -15.87 17.37
N ASP A 118 -6.00 -15.65 17.06
CA ASP A 118 -6.60 -14.31 17.00
C ASP A 118 -6.63 -13.58 18.33
N ASP A 119 -6.66 -14.31 19.45
CA ASP A 119 -6.69 -13.74 20.80
C ASP A 119 -5.30 -13.21 21.24
N HIS A 120 -4.25 -13.53 20.50
CA HIS A 120 -2.87 -13.18 20.87
C HIS A 120 -2.12 -12.38 19.79
N ARG A 121 -2.80 -11.93 18.72
CA ARG A 121 -2.19 -11.08 17.70
C ARG A 121 -2.38 -9.61 18.02
N HIS A 122 -1.28 -8.87 17.94
CA HIS A 122 -1.23 -7.44 18.24
C HIS A 122 -0.34 -6.71 17.23
N VAL A 123 -0.47 -5.40 17.18
CA VAL A 123 0.44 -4.55 16.40
C VAL A 123 1.58 -4.05 17.29
N PHE A 124 2.80 -4.18 16.79
CA PHE A 124 4.05 -3.76 17.43
C PHE A 124 4.69 -2.62 16.65
N VAL A 125 5.56 -1.88 17.33
CA VAL A 125 6.24 -0.71 16.76
C VAL A 125 7.74 -0.78 16.98
N LEU A 126 8.50 -0.60 15.90
CA LEU A 126 9.95 -0.36 15.94
C LEU A 126 10.24 1.09 15.48
N GLN A 127 11.32 1.65 15.97
CA GLN A 127 11.80 2.98 15.58
C GLN A 127 13.25 2.94 15.13
N ASN A 128 13.58 3.70 14.08
CA ASN A 128 14.95 3.94 13.62
C ASN A 128 15.17 5.44 13.40
N ALA A 129 16.25 5.99 13.97
CA ALA A 129 16.60 7.41 13.85
C ALA A 129 17.59 7.71 12.72
N SER A 130 18.01 6.71 11.95
CA SER A 130 18.93 6.89 10.82
C SER A 130 18.21 7.58 9.66
N ALA A 131 18.95 8.35 8.84
CA ALA A 131 18.38 8.93 7.62
C ALA A 131 17.92 7.88 6.60
N ASP A 132 18.60 6.73 6.56
CA ASP A 132 18.30 5.58 5.70
C ASP A 132 17.78 4.43 6.59
N PRO A 133 16.52 3.95 6.45
CA PRO A 133 15.94 2.91 7.28
C PRO A 133 16.59 1.53 7.08
N THR A 134 17.32 1.33 5.97
CA THR A 134 18.09 0.09 5.75
C THR A 134 19.40 0.07 6.54
N ARG A 135 19.66 1.13 7.33
CA ARG A 135 20.85 1.29 8.14
C ARG A 135 20.49 1.65 9.57
N GLY A 136 21.49 1.61 10.45
CA GLY A 136 21.32 1.96 11.85
C GLY A 136 20.62 0.86 12.64
N ARG A 137 20.14 1.23 13.81
CA ARG A 137 19.51 0.29 14.76
C ARG A 137 18.02 0.54 14.83
N TRP A 138 17.24 -0.50 14.72
CA TRP A 138 15.84 -0.54 15.07
C TRP A 138 15.67 -0.76 16.58
N VAL A 139 14.86 0.07 17.21
CA VAL A 139 14.59 0.05 18.65
C VAL A 139 13.12 -0.30 18.86
N GLU A 140 12.85 -1.34 19.62
CA GLU A 140 11.49 -1.73 19.97
C GLU A 140 10.82 -0.66 20.82
N ARG A 141 9.60 -0.29 20.43
CA ARG A 141 8.70 0.59 21.18
C ARG A 141 7.60 -0.20 21.88
N GLY A 142 7.50 -1.49 21.56
CA GLY A 142 6.58 -2.44 22.14
C GLY A 142 5.25 -2.53 21.39
N MET A 143 4.31 -3.18 22.02
CA MET A 143 2.96 -3.42 21.54
C MET A 143 2.09 -2.18 21.69
N LEU A 144 1.31 -1.83 20.66
CA LEU A 144 0.27 -0.83 20.76
C LEU A 144 -0.85 -1.31 21.69
N LYS A 145 -1.32 -0.43 22.56
CA LYS A 145 -2.41 -0.76 23.51
C LYS A 145 -3.76 -0.56 22.83
N THR A 146 -4.12 -1.49 21.98
CA THR A 146 -5.46 -1.58 21.40
C THR A 146 -6.46 -2.14 22.41
N GLU A 147 -7.73 -1.74 22.33
CA GLU A 147 -8.80 -2.28 23.20
C GLU A 147 -9.14 -3.74 22.87
N ARG A 148 -8.84 -4.17 21.65
CA ARG A 148 -9.03 -5.54 21.16
C ARG A 148 -7.76 -6.04 20.49
N THR A 149 -7.59 -7.34 20.44
CA THR A 149 -6.58 -7.97 19.59
C THR A 149 -6.87 -7.69 18.13
N GLY A 150 -5.86 -7.72 17.29
CA GLY A 150 -6.05 -7.42 15.87
C GLY A 150 -4.74 -7.34 15.11
N ILE A 151 -4.88 -7.05 13.83
CA ILE A 151 -3.80 -7.07 12.84
C ILE A 151 -3.82 -5.81 11.95
N ASP A 152 -2.84 -5.68 11.09
CA ASP A 152 -2.79 -4.75 9.96
C ASP A 152 -3.01 -3.31 10.38
N GLY A 153 -2.12 -2.81 11.22
CA GLY A 153 -2.22 -1.45 11.74
C GLY A 153 -1.50 -0.44 10.87
N THR A 154 -2.23 0.54 10.34
CA THR A 154 -1.70 1.68 9.57
C THR A 154 -1.76 2.98 10.33
N VAL A 155 -0.89 3.93 9.99
CA VAL A 155 -0.83 5.27 10.59
C VAL A 155 -0.90 6.36 9.53
N PHE A 156 -1.73 7.36 9.77
CA PHE A 156 -1.81 8.53 8.90
C PHE A 156 -2.00 9.83 9.68
N GLU A 157 -1.74 10.95 9.00
CA GLU A 157 -2.01 12.29 9.52
C GLU A 157 -3.10 12.97 8.70
N HIS A 158 -4.06 13.58 9.38
CA HIS A 158 -5.10 14.39 8.77
C HIS A 158 -5.51 15.52 9.70
N GLY A 159 -5.69 16.74 9.15
CA GLY A 159 -6.10 17.91 9.93
C GLY A 159 -5.16 18.24 11.11
N GLY A 160 -3.88 17.95 11.00
CA GLY A 160 -2.88 18.16 12.05
C GLY A 160 -2.97 17.15 13.22
N ARG A 161 -3.77 16.13 13.07
CA ARG A 161 -3.93 15.02 14.03
C ARG A 161 -3.38 13.73 13.42
N ARG A 162 -2.84 12.85 14.26
CA ARG A 162 -2.36 11.52 13.86
C ARG A 162 -3.36 10.48 14.30
N PHE A 163 -3.64 9.53 13.41
CA PHE A 163 -4.56 8.44 13.63
C PHE A 163 -3.90 7.10 13.36
N PHE A 164 -4.37 6.09 14.05
CA PHE A 164 -4.05 4.69 13.83
C PHE A 164 -5.36 3.95 13.49
N VAL A 165 -5.32 3.12 12.46
CA VAL A 165 -6.45 2.25 12.10
C VAL A 165 -5.94 0.82 12.05
N TYR A 166 -6.73 -0.14 12.53
CA TYR A 166 -6.37 -1.54 12.52
C TYR A 166 -7.59 -2.44 12.33
N SER A 167 -7.35 -3.68 11.96
CA SER A 167 -8.36 -4.75 11.87
C SER A 167 -8.49 -5.41 13.23
N ALA A 168 -9.56 -5.11 13.96
CA ALA A 168 -9.85 -5.65 15.29
C ALA A 168 -10.63 -6.96 15.21
N TYR A 169 -10.20 -7.99 15.92
CA TYR A 169 -10.96 -9.23 16.02
C TYR A 169 -12.17 -9.10 16.94
N VAL A 170 -13.34 -9.55 16.46
CA VAL A 170 -14.63 -9.50 17.18
C VAL A 170 -15.38 -10.81 16.95
N GLY A 171 -15.12 -11.81 17.77
CA GLY A 171 -15.73 -13.14 17.63
C GLY A 171 -15.43 -13.79 16.28
N ASP A 172 -16.44 -13.92 15.40
CA ASP A 172 -16.31 -14.56 14.09
C ASP A 172 -15.96 -13.61 12.93
N HIS A 173 -15.72 -12.34 13.23
CA HIS A 173 -15.46 -11.31 12.22
C HIS A 173 -14.34 -10.35 12.66
N SER A 174 -13.93 -9.47 11.75
CA SER A 174 -13.04 -8.36 12.07
C SER A 174 -13.63 -7.03 11.62
N ASP A 175 -13.52 -6.02 12.49
CA ASP A 175 -13.99 -4.65 12.27
C ASP A 175 -12.80 -3.72 12.07
N LEU A 176 -12.98 -2.60 11.36
CA LEU A 176 -12.00 -1.53 11.31
C LEU A 176 -12.20 -0.57 12.47
N VAL A 177 -11.14 -0.35 13.22
CA VAL A 177 -11.13 0.54 14.40
C VAL A 177 -10.14 1.66 14.19
N ILE A 178 -10.57 2.90 14.44
CA ILE A 178 -9.72 4.09 14.43
C ILE A 178 -9.45 4.57 15.84
N ALA A 179 -8.23 5.04 16.10
CA ALA A 179 -7.83 5.68 17.34
C ALA A 179 -6.98 6.93 17.06
N PRO A 180 -7.08 8.00 17.87
CA PRO A 180 -6.11 9.08 17.81
C PRO A 180 -4.79 8.61 18.40
N MET A 181 -3.67 9.22 17.98
CA MET A 181 -2.34 8.92 18.54
C MET A 181 -1.77 10.14 19.25
N THR A 182 -1.17 9.93 20.42
CA THR A 182 -0.46 10.98 21.16
C THR A 182 1.02 11.07 20.78
N ASN A 183 1.59 9.97 20.32
CA ASN A 183 2.92 9.86 19.72
C ASN A 183 2.94 8.58 18.84
N PRO A 184 4.00 8.31 18.06
CA PRO A 184 4.00 7.18 17.09
C PRO A 184 3.87 5.76 17.69
N TRP A 185 3.86 5.59 18.99
CA TRP A 185 3.70 4.29 19.65
C TRP A 185 2.70 4.31 20.82
N THR A 186 1.87 5.36 20.92
CA THR A 186 0.87 5.47 21.98
C THR A 186 -0.47 5.96 21.44
N LEU A 187 -1.48 5.09 21.57
CA LEU A 187 -2.85 5.42 21.21
C LEU A 187 -3.51 6.30 22.28
N GLY A 188 -4.35 7.19 21.83
CA GLY A 188 -5.29 7.95 22.66
C GLY A 188 -6.67 7.29 22.71
N SER A 189 -7.63 8.00 23.27
CA SER A 189 -9.04 7.58 23.33
C SER A 189 -9.93 8.63 22.69
N PRO A 190 -11.12 8.24 22.19
CA PRO A 190 -11.64 6.87 22.13
C PRO A 190 -11.01 6.05 21.02
N GLN A 191 -11.14 4.70 21.08
CA GLN A 191 -10.95 3.78 19.96
C GLN A 191 -12.32 3.43 19.41
N VAL A 192 -12.57 3.66 18.13
CA VAL A 192 -13.91 3.70 17.55
C VAL A 192 -14.05 2.74 16.38
N ASP A 193 -15.10 1.91 16.41
CA ASP A 193 -15.49 1.09 15.26
C ASP A 193 -16.02 1.98 14.13
N ILE A 194 -15.34 2.00 12.98
CA ILE A 194 -15.74 2.79 11.81
C ILE A 194 -16.35 1.96 10.70
N ALA A 195 -16.08 0.65 10.65
CA ALA A 195 -16.69 -0.26 9.70
C ALA A 195 -16.70 -1.70 10.22
N ARG A 196 -17.71 -2.46 9.81
CA ARG A 196 -17.83 -3.91 10.00
C ARG A 196 -18.29 -4.60 8.73
N PRO A 197 -18.07 -5.90 8.56
CA PRO A 197 -18.59 -6.64 7.41
C PRO A 197 -20.11 -6.55 7.38
N THR A 198 -20.69 -6.03 6.31
CA THR A 198 -22.15 -5.86 6.14
C THR A 198 -22.63 -6.33 4.78
N TYR A 199 -21.76 -6.34 3.77
CA TYR A 199 -22.10 -6.77 2.43
C TYR A 199 -21.72 -8.24 2.19
N ALA A 200 -22.49 -8.94 1.38
CA ALA A 200 -22.24 -10.37 1.09
C ALA A 200 -20.83 -10.61 0.49
N TRP A 201 -20.33 -9.67 -0.29
CA TRP A 201 -19.00 -9.77 -0.88
C TRP A 201 -17.85 -9.61 0.15
N GLU A 202 -18.12 -9.10 1.35
CA GLU A 202 -17.16 -8.98 2.45
C GLU A 202 -17.05 -10.26 3.29
N MET A 203 -17.84 -11.30 2.98
CA MET A 203 -18.04 -12.48 3.84
C MET A 203 -17.73 -13.79 3.14
N GLN A 204 -16.98 -13.75 2.04
CA GLN A 204 -16.67 -14.96 1.28
C GLN A 204 -15.51 -15.74 1.93
N GLY A 205 -15.40 -17.02 1.64
CA GLY A 205 -14.39 -17.89 2.22
C GLY A 205 -14.69 -18.39 3.64
N GLY A 206 -15.94 -18.22 4.11
CA GLY A 206 -16.41 -18.74 5.41
C GLY A 206 -16.03 -17.90 6.63
N ARG A 207 -15.52 -16.68 6.43
CA ARG A 207 -15.21 -15.72 7.48
C ARG A 207 -15.57 -14.30 7.03
N LYS A 208 -16.05 -13.48 7.94
CA LYS A 208 -16.43 -12.08 7.71
C LYS A 208 -15.22 -11.20 8.08
N ILE A 209 -14.53 -10.67 7.07
CA ILE A 209 -13.26 -9.98 7.29
C ILE A 209 -13.30 -8.59 6.67
N LEU A 210 -12.88 -7.59 7.44
CA LEU A 210 -12.30 -6.34 6.98
C LEU A 210 -10.88 -6.25 7.56
N GLU A 211 -9.87 -6.12 6.70
CA GLU A 211 -8.46 -6.05 7.11
C GLU A 211 -7.66 -5.09 6.24
N ALA A 212 -6.39 -4.87 6.58
CA ALA A 212 -5.46 -4.04 5.81
C ALA A 212 -6.05 -2.65 5.46
N PRO A 213 -6.45 -1.83 6.43
CA PRO A 213 -6.91 -0.47 6.16
C PRO A 213 -5.76 0.40 5.66
N GLU A 214 -5.98 1.16 4.55
CA GLU A 214 -4.97 2.03 3.98
C GLU A 214 -5.50 3.41 3.66
N PHE A 215 -4.77 4.43 4.11
CA PHE A 215 -5.16 5.81 3.96
C PHE A 215 -4.79 6.37 2.58
N LEU A 216 -5.72 7.13 2.00
CA LEU A 216 -5.50 7.94 0.80
C LEU A 216 -6.24 9.27 0.95
N GLN A 217 -5.54 10.39 0.66
CA GLN A 217 -6.17 11.70 0.65
C GLN A 217 -6.47 12.11 -0.78
N GLY A 218 -7.73 12.51 -1.02
CA GLY A 218 -8.17 13.04 -2.30
C GLY A 218 -7.64 14.45 -2.61
N PRO A 219 -7.61 14.83 -3.88
CA PRO A 219 -7.16 16.15 -4.31
C PRO A 219 -8.04 17.29 -3.79
N ASP A 220 -9.29 17.01 -3.47
CA ASP A 220 -10.27 17.94 -2.88
C ASP A 220 -10.29 17.92 -1.34
N GLY A 221 -9.36 17.18 -0.74
CA GLY A 221 -9.23 17.06 0.72
C GLY A 221 -10.06 15.96 1.36
N LYS A 222 -10.92 15.25 0.62
CA LYS A 222 -11.62 14.06 1.12
C LYS A 222 -10.65 13.02 1.65
N VAL A 223 -11.10 12.26 2.61
CA VAL A 223 -10.36 11.17 3.23
C VAL A 223 -10.93 9.84 2.78
N PHE A 224 -10.05 8.95 2.36
CA PHE A 224 -10.40 7.58 1.99
C PHE A 224 -9.59 6.59 2.84
N LEU A 225 -10.25 5.48 3.20
CA LEU A 225 -9.60 4.28 3.71
C LEU A 225 -10.01 3.12 2.80
N SER A 226 -9.06 2.58 2.03
CA SER A 226 -9.29 1.27 1.42
C SER A 226 -9.15 0.19 2.49
N TYR A 227 -9.78 -0.94 2.26
CA TYR A 227 -9.66 -2.12 3.10
C TYR A 227 -9.82 -3.37 2.25
N SER A 228 -9.20 -4.45 2.68
CA SER A 228 -9.42 -5.76 2.08
C SER A 228 -10.56 -6.45 2.77
N ALA A 229 -11.36 -7.19 2.01
CA ALA A 229 -12.51 -7.90 2.54
C ALA A 229 -12.66 -9.30 1.95
N SER A 230 -13.40 -10.14 2.65
CA SER A 230 -13.46 -11.59 2.49
C SER A 230 -12.18 -12.28 3.00
N ALA A 231 -12.18 -13.60 3.07
CA ALA A 231 -10.99 -14.33 3.48
C ALA A 231 -9.94 -14.37 2.38
N CYS A 232 -8.66 -14.10 2.68
CA CYS A 232 -7.56 -14.13 1.72
C CYS A 232 -7.34 -15.49 1.04
N TRP A 233 -7.98 -16.55 1.53
CA TRP A 233 -8.01 -17.88 0.88
C TRP A 233 -9.16 -18.07 -0.10
N SER A 234 -10.02 -17.05 -0.29
CA SER A 234 -11.04 -16.97 -1.33
C SER A 234 -10.53 -16.17 -2.53
N ASP A 235 -10.92 -16.56 -3.75
CA ASP A 235 -10.67 -15.76 -4.94
C ASP A 235 -11.55 -14.48 -4.99
N ASP A 236 -12.51 -14.36 -4.07
CA ASP A 236 -13.36 -13.18 -3.88
C ASP A 236 -12.72 -12.11 -2.96
N TYR A 237 -11.50 -12.33 -2.49
CA TYR A 237 -10.73 -11.31 -1.77
C TYR A 237 -10.57 -10.07 -2.64
N ALA A 238 -10.98 -8.91 -2.11
CA ALA A 238 -11.10 -7.69 -2.91
C ALA A 238 -11.00 -6.45 -2.01
N LEU A 239 -10.75 -5.29 -2.62
CA LEU A 239 -10.72 -4.02 -1.89
C LEU A 239 -12.10 -3.37 -1.85
N GLY A 240 -12.46 -2.88 -0.67
CA GLY A 240 -13.51 -1.92 -0.42
C GLY A 240 -12.95 -0.53 -0.15
N LEU A 241 -13.87 0.44 0.02
CA LEU A 241 -13.53 1.83 0.26
C LEU A 241 -14.47 2.44 1.29
N LEU A 242 -13.89 3.10 2.29
CA LEU A 242 -14.57 4.06 3.15
C LEU A 242 -14.20 5.47 2.70
N GLN A 243 -15.15 6.39 2.80
CA GLN A 243 -14.98 7.79 2.45
C GLN A 243 -15.49 8.66 3.59
N ALA A 244 -14.79 9.76 3.87
CA ALA A 244 -15.24 10.84 4.74
C ALA A 244 -14.91 12.20 4.13
N ASP A 245 -15.68 13.24 4.48
CA ASP A 245 -15.35 14.60 4.07
C ASP A 245 -14.07 15.08 4.78
N GLY A 246 -13.28 15.92 4.09
CA GLY A 246 -11.99 16.37 4.61
C GLY A 246 -12.01 17.16 5.91
N ASN A 247 -13.16 17.69 6.31
CA ASN A 247 -13.37 18.41 7.57
C ASN A 247 -14.21 17.63 8.59
N ALA A 248 -14.55 16.37 8.30
CA ALA A 248 -15.33 15.52 9.19
C ALA A 248 -14.54 15.11 10.44
N ASP A 249 -15.24 14.83 11.53
CA ASP A 249 -14.62 14.16 12.67
C ASP A 249 -14.44 12.66 12.33
N LEU A 250 -13.20 12.25 12.10
CA LEU A 250 -12.87 10.87 11.73
C LEU A 250 -13.12 9.87 12.88
N LEU A 251 -13.33 10.35 14.12
CA LEU A 251 -13.70 9.53 15.27
C LEU A 251 -15.24 9.40 15.42
N ASP A 252 -16.01 10.03 14.55
CA ASP A 252 -17.46 9.79 14.46
C ASP A 252 -17.73 8.72 13.39
N PRO A 253 -18.27 7.52 13.74
CA PRO A 253 -18.62 6.49 12.76
C PRO A 253 -19.58 6.98 11.67
N ALA A 254 -20.43 7.96 11.96
CA ALA A 254 -21.38 8.52 10.99
C ALA A 254 -20.69 9.33 9.88
N SER A 255 -19.43 9.75 10.09
CA SER A 255 -18.63 10.42 9.05
C SER A 255 -18.21 9.49 7.93
N TRP A 256 -18.22 8.17 8.14
CA TRP A 256 -17.69 7.19 7.21
C TRP A 256 -18.78 6.57 6.33
N HIS A 257 -18.62 6.68 5.03
CA HIS A 257 -19.50 6.11 4.03
C HIS A 257 -18.81 4.97 3.28
N LYS A 258 -19.37 3.77 3.40
CA LYS A 258 -18.79 2.55 2.83
C LYS A 258 -19.32 2.28 1.43
N SER A 259 -18.43 1.98 0.47
CA SER A 259 -18.80 1.52 -0.87
C SER A 259 -19.59 0.21 -0.79
N PRO A 260 -20.76 0.10 -1.46
CA PRO A 260 -21.58 -1.12 -1.41
C PRO A 260 -21.02 -2.27 -2.26
N LYS A 261 -20.03 -1.98 -3.10
CA LYS A 261 -19.36 -2.95 -3.99
C LYS A 261 -17.86 -2.85 -3.83
N PRO A 262 -17.11 -3.92 -4.17
CA PRO A 262 -15.66 -3.82 -4.26
C PRO A 262 -15.26 -2.74 -5.26
N VAL A 263 -14.20 -2.01 -4.93
CA VAL A 263 -13.59 -0.99 -5.82
C VAL A 263 -12.40 -1.55 -6.60
N PHE A 264 -11.91 -2.74 -6.21
CA PHE A 264 -10.79 -3.41 -6.88
C PHE A 264 -10.89 -4.91 -6.60
N ALA A 265 -11.17 -5.71 -7.62
CA ALA A 265 -11.46 -7.13 -7.51
C ALA A 265 -10.73 -7.93 -8.59
N SER A 266 -10.80 -9.26 -8.54
CA SER A 266 -10.14 -10.15 -9.51
C SER A 266 -10.40 -9.75 -10.96
N SER A 267 -9.34 -9.74 -11.78
CA SER A 267 -9.37 -9.52 -13.22
C SER A 267 -8.77 -10.74 -13.95
N PRO A 268 -9.59 -11.73 -14.29
CA PRO A 268 -9.13 -12.97 -14.92
C PRO A 268 -8.45 -12.74 -16.28
N GLU A 269 -8.86 -11.74 -17.04
CA GLU A 269 -8.27 -11.39 -18.34
C GLU A 269 -6.83 -10.89 -18.21
N HIS A 270 -6.48 -10.30 -17.07
CA HIS A 270 -5.12 -9.87 -16.73
C HIS A 270 -4.37 -10.90 -15.87
N HIS A 271 -4.95 -12.10 -15.64
CA HIS A 271 -4.38 -13.12 -14.77
C HIS A 271 -4.08 -12.61 -13.36
N VAL A 272 -4.96 -11.80 -12.80
CA VAL A 272 -4.86 -11.24 -11.45
C VAL A 272 -6.06 -11.69 -10.63
N TYR A 273 -5.81 -12.46 -9.56
CA TYR A 273 -6.83 -13.07 -8.73
C TYR A 273 -6.62 -12.69 -7.26
N ALA A 274 -7.73 -12.52 -6.55
CA ALA A 274 -7.73 -12.15 -5.13
C ALA A 274 -6.79 -10.97 -4.82
N PRO A 275 -6.93 -9.81 -5.51
CA PRO A 275 -6.10 -8.64 -5.22
C PRO A 275 -6.50 -8.04 -3.88
N GLY A 276 -5.52 -7.64 -3.07
CA GLY A 276 -5.79 -6.98 -1.81
C GLY A 276 -4.54 -6.63 -1.03
N HIS A 277 -4.73 -6.26 0.23
CA HIS A 277 -3.71 -5.80 1.15
C HIS A 277 -2.79 -4.78 0.46
N ASN A 278 -3.40 -3.69 0.05
CA ASN A 278 -2.73 -2.65 -0.72
C ASN A 278 -2.02 -1.64 0.18
N GLY A 279 -1.13 -0.86 -0.40
CA GLY A 279 -0.63 0.40 0.12
C GLY A 279 -0.73 1.47 -0.96
N PHE A 280 -0.78 2.74 -0.58
CA PHE A 280 -0.71 3.85 -1.52
C PHE A 280 0.60 4.61 -1.37
N PHE A 281 1.15 5.08 -2.47
CA PHE A 281 2.35 5.89 -2.45
C PHE A 281 2.39 6.91 -3.59
N LYS A 282 3.13 7.99 -3.40
CA LYS A 282 3.42 8.97 -4.45
C LYS A 282 4.65 8.51 -5.21
N GLY A 283 4.52 8.31 -6.52
CA GLY A 283 5.65 7.99 -7.40
C GLY A 283 6.60 9.18 -7.61
N THR A 284 7.79 8.92 -8.12
CA THR A 284 8.75 9.97 -8.53
C THR A 284 8.25 10.79 -9.72
N ASP A 285 7.26 10.28 -10.43
CA ASP A 285 6.52 10.96 -11.50
C ASP A 285 5.42 11.90 -10.98
N GLY A 286 5.24 11.98 -9.65
CA GLY A 286 4.23 12.80 -8.98
C GLY A 286 2.81 12.22 -8.99
N ARG A 287 2.58 11.08 -9.63
CA ARG A 287 1.28 10.38 -9.64
C ARG A 287 1.08 9.60 -8.34
N ASP A 288 -0.19 9.33 -8.04
CA ASP A 288 -0.58 8.38 -7.01
C ASP A 288 -0.52 6.96 -7.58
N TRP A 289 -0.01 6.04 -6.76
CA TRP A 289 0.16 4.63 -7.11
C TRP A 289 -0.42 3.75 -6.03
N ILE A 290 -0.92 2.59 -6.44
CA ILE A 290 -1.27 1.49 -5.56
C ILE A 290 -0.23 0.37 -5.70
N ILE A 291 0.22 -0.17 -4.55
CA ILE A 291 0.86 -1.48 -4.47
C ILE A 291 -0.13 -2.44 -3.83
N TYR A 292 -0.20 -3.67 -4.30
CA TYR A 292 -1.10 -4.69 -3.79
C TYR A 292 -0.51 -6.08 -4.04
N HIS A 293 -0.91 -7.07 -3.28
CA HIS A 293 -0.60 -8.44 -3.66
C HIS A 293 -1.76 -9.07 -4.45
N ALA A 294 -1.45 -10.04 -5.28
CA ALA A 294 -2.44 -10.90 -5.91
C ALA A 294 -1.86 -12.24 -6.32
N ASN A 295 -2.75 -13.21 -6.50
CA ASN A 295 -2.45 -14.51 -7.08
C ASN A 295 -2.37 -14.43 -8.61
N GLY A 296 -1.52 -15.26 -9.23
CA GLY A 296 -1.42 -15.38 -10.69
C GLY A 296 -2.39 -16.40 -11.31
N GLY A 297 -3.23 -17.05 -10.49
CA GLY A 297 -4.23 -18.01 -10.92
C GLY A 297 -5.26 -18.28 -9.83
N PRO A 298 -6.44 -18.81 -10.21
CA PRO A 298 -7.52 -19.08 -9.28
C PRO A 298 -7.16 -20.23 -8.32
N GLY A 299 -7.74 -20.19 -7.10
CA GLY A 299 -7.59 -21.24 -6.10
C GLY A 299 -6.21 -21.32 -5.44
N TRP A 300 -5.33 -20.33 -5.63
CA TRP A 300 -4.01 -20.33 -4.99
C TRP A 300 -4.05 -20.03 -3.51
N LYS A 301 -5.17 -19.51 -3.02
CA LYS A 301 -5.42 -19.21 -1.60
C LYS A 301 -4.41 -18.22 -1.00
N CYS A 302 -4.42 -18.12 0.32
CA CYS A 302 -3.55 -17.26 1.13
C CYS A 302 -2.15 -17.86 1.31
N THR A 303 -1.43 -18.07 0.22
CA THR A 303 -0.09 -18.67 0.23
C THR A 303 1.01 -17.62 0.07
N PRO A 304 2.28 -17.94 0.38
CA PRO A 304 3.40 -17.04 0.11
C PRO A 304 3.56 -16.65 -1.37
N ARG A 305 2.86 -17.32 -2.31
CA ARG A 305 2.88 -16.98 -3.74
C ARG A 305 2.07 -15.74 -4.11
N ARG A 306 1.34 -15.12 -3.16
CA ARG A 306 0.74 -13.80 -3.37
C ARG A 306 1.84 -12.81 -3.73
N ALA A 307 1.83 -12.33 -4.96
CA ALA A 307 2.94 -11.57 -5.53
C ALA A 307 2.62 -10.08 -5.61
N PRO A 308 3.55 -9.17 -5.25
CA PRO A 308 3.32 -7.74 -5.24
C PRO A 308 3.26 -7.19 -6.66
N ARG A 309 2.29 -6.31 -6.92
CA ARG A 309 2.08 -5.58 -8.17
C ARG A 309 1.88 -4.10 -7.89
N ILE A 310 2.17 -3.27 -8.87
CA ILE A 310 1.93 -1.82 -8.79
C ILE A 310 1.21 -1.33 -10.03
N GLN A 311 0.37 -0.32 -9.87
CA GLN A 311 -0.15 0.46 -10.99
C GLN A 311 -0.44 1.89 -10.54
N PRO A 312 -0.43 2.88 -11.45
CA PRO A 312 -0.91 4.22 -11.13
C PRO A 312 -2.41 4.19 -10.90
N ILE A 313 -2.90 5.13 -10.11
CA ILE A 313 -4.33 5.38 -9.92
C ILE A 313 -4.68 6.76 -10.47
N GLY A 314 -5.95 6.92 -10.84
CA GLY A 314 -6.54 8.18 -11.27
C GLY A 314 -7.50 8.74 -10.22
N TRP A 315 -8.14 9.86 -10.61
CA TRP A 315 -9.19 10.52 -9.83
C TRP A 315 -10.35 10.85 -10.72
N THR A 316 -11.57 10.54 -10.30
CA THR A 316 -12.77 10.94 -11.04
C THR A 316 -13.04 12.44 -10.89
N ALA A 317 -13.95 12.97 -11.68
CA ALA A 317 -14.36 14.39 -11.61
C ALA A 317 -14.98 14.74 -10.23
N GLU A 318 -15.55 13.74 -9.54
CA GLU A 318 -16.13 13.87 -8.20
C GLU A 318 -15.08 13.72 -7.08
N GLY A 319 -13.78 13.57 -7.44
CA GLY A 319 -12.69 13.40 -6.49
C GLY A 319 -12.62 12.01 -5.84
N MET A 320 -13.23 10.99 -6.47
CA MET A 320 -13.11 9.60 -6.02
C MET A 320 -11.83 8.97 -6.60
N PRO A 321 -11.13 8.10 -5.84
CA PRO A 321 -10.02 7.36 -6.42
C PRO A 321 -10.52 6.38 -7.49
N ASP A 322 -9.90 6.44 -8.65
CA ASP A 322 -10.06 5.46 -9.72
C ASP A 322 -8.85 4.51 -9.72
N LEU A 323 -9.04 3.32 -9.21
CA LEU A 323 -7.99 2.32 -9.13
C LEU A 323 -7.80 1.56 -10.45
N GLY A 324 -8.72 1.70 -11.42
CA GLY A 324 -8.77 0.86 -12.61
C GLY A 324 -9.08 -0.60 -12.28
N GLU A 325 -8.71 -1.49 -13.18
CA GLU A 325 -8.73 -2.94 -12.93
C GLU A 325 -7.31 -3.43 -12.58
N PRO A 326 -7.17 -4.49 -11.75
CA PRO A 326 -5.87 -5.09 -11.50
C PRO A 326 -5.16 -5.49 -12.80
N GLY A 327 -3.97 -4.92 -13.04
CA GLY A 327 -3.22 -5.11 -14.29
C GLY A 327 -3.57 -4.13 -15.43
N ALA A 328 -4.66 -3.36 -15.30
CA ALA A 328 -5.09 -2.34 -16.25
C ALA A 328 -5.46 -1.04 -15.53
N PRO A 329 -4.50 -0.14 -15.29
CA PRO A 329 -4.74 1.13 -14.64
C PRO A 329 -5.69 2.00 -15.46
N PRO A 330 -6.31 3.03 -14.85
CA PRO A 330 -7.11 4.00 -15.61
C PRO A 330 -6.27 4.64 -16.68
N GLN A 331 -6.90 4.94 -17.81
CA GLN A 331 -6.25 5.71 -18.87
C GLN A 331 -6.02 7.14 -18.35
N ASP A 332 -4.87 7.71 -18.64
CA ASP A 332 -4.64 9.14 -18.38
C ASP A 332 -5.73 9.94 -19.12
N PRO A 333 -6.37 10.93 -18.46
CA PRO A 333 -7.43 11.74 -19.05
C PRO A 333 -6.99 12.59 -20.25
#